data_eb9925bc393cb9346a1154b57e87ac54
#
_entry.id   eb9925bc393cb9346a1154b57e87ac54
#
_cell.length_a   1.000
_cell.length_b   1.000
_cell.length_c   1.000
_cell.angle_alpha   90.00
_cell.angle_beta   90.00
_cell.angle_gamma   90.00
#
_symmetry.space_group_name_H-M   'P 1'
#
loop_
_entity.id
_entity.type
_entity.pdbx_description
1 polymer ?
#
loop_
_entity_poly.entity_id
_entity_poly.type
_entity_poly.pdbx_seq_one_letter_code
_entity_poly.pdbx_strand_id
1 'polypeptide(L)'
;MSKQTINVGSNQDDGTGDLLRTAFTKVNDNFTELYNEVGGTDLSNIRFSGSTITTDETNTNIIINPNGVGKVDIQADALFNENADITGAVTIGGNL
;
A
#
# COMPACT_ATOMS: atom_id res chain seq x y z
N MET A 1 -10.12 -6.18 -1.68
CA MET A 1 -10.26 -6.05 -0.21
C MET A 1 -11.67 -5.60 0.13
N SER A 2 -12.28 -6.20 1.13
CA SER A 2 -13.68 -5.97 1.48
C SER A 2 -13.78 -5.65 2.98
N LYS A 3 -14.08 -4.40 3.30
CA LYS A 3 -14.20 -3.97 4.68
C LYS A 3 -15.51 -4.47 5.30
N GLN A 4 -15.43 -5.15 6.43
CA GLN A 4 -16.60 -5.51 7.22
C GLN A 4 -16.87 -4.41 8.24
N THR A 5 -18.13 -3.99 8.33
CA THR A 5 -18.54 -2.94 9.27
C THR A 5 -19.18 -3.57 10.50
N ILE A 6 -18.68 -3.17 11.67
CA ILE A 6 -19.27 -3.59 12.94
C ILE A 6 -20.56 -2.81 13.16
N ASN A 7 -21.66 -3.52 13.43
CA ASN A 7 -22.90 -2.89 13.81
C ASN A 7 -22.84 -2.55 15.30
N VAL A 8 -22.73 -1.27 15.62
CA VAL A 8 -22.64 -0.82 17.00
C VAL A 8 -24.01 -0.57 17.65
N GLY A 9 -25.09 -0.82 16.91
CA GLY A 9 -26.44 -0.56 17.39
C GLY A 9 -26.85 0.90 17.27
N SER A 10 -28.08 1.19 17.71
CA SER A 10 -28.62 2.55 17.67
C SER A 10 -28.32 3.32 18.95
N ASN A 11 -28.43 2.64 20.11
CA ASN A 11 -28.17 3.22 21.42
C ASN A 11 -27.44 2.21 22.30
N GLN A 12 -26.85 2.71 23.38
CA GLN A 12 -26.15 1.87 24.34
C GLN A 12 -27.13 0.83 24.92
N ASP A 13 -26.69 -0.43 24.94
CA ASP A 13 -27.40 -1.55 25.55
C ASP A 13 -28.82 -1.81 25.01
N ASP A 14 -29.08 -1.45 23.76
CA ASP A 14 -30.41 -1.65 23.16
C ASP A 14 -30.57 -3.00 22.44
N GLY A 15 -29.51 -3.79 22.38
CA GLY A 15 -29.54 -5.13 21.78
C GLY A 15 -29.54 -5.13 20.24
N THR A 16 -29.34 -4.00 19.59
CA THR A 16 -29.40 -3.89 18.12
C THR A 16 -28.05 -4.01 17.44
N GLY A 17 -26.95 -4.00 18.21
CA GLY A 17 -25.60 -4.14 17.67
C GLY A 17 -25.16 -5.60 17.48
N ASP A 18 -23.99 -5.79 16.89
CA ASP A 18 -23.38 -7.10 16.79
C ASP A 18 -23.03 -7.67 18.17
N LEU A 19 -23.13 -9.00 18.30
CA LEU A 19 -22.58 -9.67 19.47
C LEU A 19 -21.07 -9.46 19.52
N LEU A 20 -20.52 -9.46 20.74
CA LEU A 20 -19.10 -9.20 20.95
C LEU A 20 -18.21 -10.12 20.10
N ARG A 21 -18.52 -11.41 20.07
CA ARG A 21 -17.78 -12.39 19.27
C ARG A 21 -17.83 -12.06 17.77
N THR A 22 -19.00 -11.67 17.26
CA THR A 22 -19.17 -11.28 15.86
C THR A 22 -18.38 -10.03 15.55
N ALA A 23 -18.42 -9.02 16.43
CA ALA A 23 -17.67 -7.78 16.26
C ALA A 23 -16.17 -8.05 16.19
N PHE A 24 -15.63 -8.85 17.09
CA PHE A 24 -14.20 -9.18 17.08
C PHE A 24 -13.79 -10.05 15.90
N THR A 25 -14.68 -10.92 15.42
CA THR A 25 -14.42 -11.68 14.19
C THR A 25 -14.26 -10.73 13.00
N LYS A 26 -15.13 -9.73 12.89
CA LYS A 26 -15.03 -8.70 11.84
C LYS A 26 -13.71 -7.93 11.93
N VAL A 27 -13.29 -7.57 13.13
CA VAL A 27 -12.01 -6.87 13.35
C VAL A 27 -10.85 -7.75 12.88
N ASN A 28 -10.82 -9.01 13.29
CA ASN A 28 -9.76 -9.95 12.91
C ASN A 28 -9.71 -10.13 11.39
N ASP A 29 -10.86 -10.30 10.74
CA ASP A 29 -10.92 -10.48 9.30
C ASP A 29 -10.43 -9.24 8.57
N ASN A 30 -10.81 -8.05 9.04
CA ASN A 30 -10.35 -6.79 8.44
C ASN A 30 -8.83 -6.64 8.56
N PHE A 31 -8.26 -6.93 9.73
CA PHE A 31 -6.82 -6.87 9.93
C PHE A 31 -6.09 -7.93 9.10
N THR A 32 -6.64 -9.13 8.99
CA THR A 32 -6.05 -10.19 8.17
C THR A 32 -5.99 -9.77 6.71
N GLU A 33 -7.09 -9.22 6.16
CA GLU A 33 -7.10 -8.73 4.78
C GLU A 33 -6.10 -7.60 4.58
N LEU A 34 -6.09 -6.61 5.48
CA LEU A 34 -5.18 -5.48 5.38
C LEU A 34 -3.73 -5.93 5.44
N TYR A 35 -3.40 -6.82 6.37
CA TYR A 35 -2.06 -7.36 6.53
C TYR A 35 -1.58 -8.07 5.26
N ASN A 36 -2.45 -8.87 4.64
CA ASN A 36 -2.13 -9.58 3.42
C ASN A 36 -1.95 -8.61 2.23
N GLU A 37 -2.77 -7.55 2.16
CA GLU A 37 -2.72 -6.57 1.08
C GLU A 37 -1.44 -5.72 1.11
N VAL A 38 -0.92 -5.42 2.30
CA VAL A 38 0.32 -4.62 2.41
C VAL A 38 1.59 -5.47 2.38
N GLY A 39 1.48 -6.80 2.16
CA GLY A 39 2.64 -7.68 1.98
C GLY A 39 3.03 -8.52 3.19
N GLY A 40 2.18 -8.58 4.22
CA GLY A 40 2.42 -9.41 5.40
C GLY A 40 3.68 -9.00 6.15
N THR A 41 4.61 -9.94 6.32
CA THR A 41 5.85 -9.68 7.05
C THR A 41 6.94 -8.98 6.21
N ASP A 42 6.69 -8.77 4.92
CA ASP A 42 7.73 -8.28 4.00
C ASP A 42 7.81 -6.76 3.92
N LEU A 43 6.82 -6.05 4.45
CA LEU A 43 6.81 -4.59 4.44
C LEU A 43 7.50 -4.06 5.70
N SER A 44 8.80 -4.25 5.81
CA SER A 44 9.56 -3.89 7.01
C SER A 44 10.39 -2.63 6.85
N ASN A 45 10.66 -2.18 5.63
CA ASN A 45 11.58 -1.07 5.38
C ASN A 45 10.95 0.09 4.61
N ILE A 46 9.88 -0.16 3.86
CA ILE A 46 9.17 0.90 3.13
C ILE A 46 8.19 1.59 4.08
N ARG A 47 8.22 2.92 4.08
CA ARG A 47 7.33 3.73 4.91
C ARG A 47 6.65 4.79 4.05
N PHE A 48 5.38 5.01 4.34
CA PHE A 48 4.60 6.08 3.74
C PHE A 48 4.46 7.21 4.75
N SER A 49 4.90 8.41 4.37
CA SER A 49 4.83 9.59 5.24
C SER A 49 4.27 10.76 4.45
N GLY A 50 3.03 11.15 4.73
CA GLY A 50 2.34 12.15 3.94
C GLY A 50 2.25 11.71 2.49
N SER A 51 2.86 12.46 1.58
CA SER A 51 2.92 12.14 0.15
C SER A 51 4.24 11.48 -0.26
N THR A 52 5.02 10.99 0.70
CA THR A 52 6.37 10.48 0.46
C THR A 52 6.43 8.98 0.71
N ILE A 53 7.12 8.25 -0.18
CA ILE A 53 7.49 6.84 0.01
C ILE A 53 8.98 6.84 0.34
N THR A 54 9.34 6.34 1.52
CA THR A 54 10.72 6.36 2.00
C THR A 54 11.12 5.02 2.59
N THR A 55 12.40 4.87 2.93
CA THR A 55 12.92 3.69 3.63
C THR A 55 13.29 4.08 5.05
N ASP A 56 13.13 3.14 5.99
CA ASP A 56 13.55 3.35 7.37
C ASP A 56 15.07 3.23 7.56
N GLU A 57 15.69 2.36 6.79
CA GLU A 57 17.13 2.15 6.86
C GLU A 57 17.87 3.11 5.94
N THR A 58 19.00 3.62 6.43
CA THR A 58 19.88 4.52 5.67
C THR A 58 20.55 3.76 4.53
N ASN A 59 20.69 4.41 3.37
CA ASN A 59 21.40 3.89 2.20
C ASN A 59 20.77 2.62 1.61
N THR A 60 19.44 2.50 1.73
CA THR A 60 18.69 1.39 1.15
C THR A 60 17.89 1.89 -0.05
N ASN A 61 17.91 1.12 -1.12
CA ASN A 61 17.16 1.44 -2.34
C ASN A 61 15.67 1.16 -2.19
N ILE A 62 14.85 1.98 -2.83
CA ILE A 62 13.45 1.64 -3.08
C ILE A 62 13.40 0.92 -4.42
N ILE A 63 12.97 -0.33 -4.40
CA ILE A 63 12.92 -1.15 -5.61
C ILE A 63 11.46 -1.26 -6.06
N ILE A 64 11.18 -0.80 -7.29
CA ILE A 64 9.88 -0.96 -7.93
C ILE A 64 10.08 -1.94 -9.08
N ASN A 65 9.60 -3.15 -8.90
CA ASN A 65 9.86 -4.24 -9.85
C ASN A 65 8.56 -4.99 -10.15
N PRO A 66 7.82 -4.59 -11.21
CA PRO A 66 6.62 -5.31 -11.60
C PRO A 66 6.92 -6.76 -11.95
N ASN A 67 5.96 -7.65 -11.68
CA ASN A 67 6.10 -9.06 -11.95
C ASN A 67 5.99 -9.36 -13.45
N GLY A 68 6.81 -10.28 -13.94
CA GLY A 68 6.76 -10.72 -15.33
C GLY A 68 7.19 -9.63 -16.30
N VAL A 69 6.37 -9.37 -17.30
CA VAL A 69 6.63 -8.38 -18.35
C VAL A 69 5.99 -7.01 -18.05
N GLY A 70 5.49 -6.83 -16.85
CA GLY A 70 4.92 -5.55 -16.44
C GLY A 70 5.94 -4.41 -16.45
N LYS A 71 5.46 -3.19 -16.41
CA LYS A 71 6.29 -1.98 -16.44
C LYS A 71 5.86 -1.01 -15.35
N VAL A 72 6.76 -0.13 -14.96
CA VAL A 72 6.41 1.04 -14.14
C VAL A 72 5.90 2.11 -15.11
N ASP A 73 4.61 2.41 -15.05
CA ASP A 73 3.94 3.34 -15.96
C ASP A 73 3.66 4.65 -15.22
N ILE A 74 4.47 5.67 -15.50
CA ILE A 74 4.33 6.99 -14.90
C ILE A 74 3.60 7.87 -15.91
N GLN A 75 2.34 8.21 -15.62
CA GLN A 75 1.46 8.92 -16.54
C GLN A 75 1.48 10.43 -16.37
N ALA A 76 2.30 10.94 -15.47
CA ALA A 76 2.55 12.35 -15.27
C ALA A 76 4.02 12.64 -15.53
N ASP A 77 4.40 13.90 -15.53
CA ASP A 77 5.81 14.27 -15.66
C ASP A 77 6.61 13.70 -14.48
N ALA A 78 7.76 13.12 -14.77
CA ALA A 78 8.67 12.60 -13.76
C ALA A 78 9.80 13.59 -13.56
N LEU A 79 10.01 14.03 -12.29
CA LEU A 79 11.08 14.94 -11.93
C LEU A 79 12.21 14.16 -11.26
N PHE A 80 13.41 14.21 -11.84
CA PHE A 80 14.61 13.67 -11.24
C PHE A 80 15.45 14.84 -10.72
N ASN A 81 15.54 15.00 -9.40
CA ASN A 81 16.31 16.09 -8.79
C ASN A 81 17.82 15.92 -8.96
N GLU A 82 18.23 14.68 -9.19
CA GLU A 82 19.63 14.36 -9.44
C GLU A 82 19.71 13.57 -10.74
N ASN A 83 20.80 12.87 -10.97
CA ASN A 83 21.01 12.13 -12.21
C ASN A 83 20.07 10.94 -12.33
N ALA A 84 19.60 10.66 -13.54
CA ALA A 84 18.93 9.41 -13.87
C ALA A 84 19.98 8.45 -14.45
N ASP A 85 20.16 7.30 -13.79
CA ASP A 85 21.10 6.27 -14.24
C ASP A 85 20.30 5.15 -14.90
N ILE A 86 20.47 5.00 -16.22
CA ILE A 86 19.73 4.03 -17.01
C ILE A 86 20.74 3.06 -17.63
N THR A 87 20.72 1.81 -17.17
CA THR A 87 21.68 0.80 -17.64
C THR A 87 21.25 0.12 -18.92
N GLY A 88 20.00 0.27 -19.34
CA GLY A 88 19.49 -0.29 -20.60
C GLY A 88 19.31 0.78 -21.66
N ALA A 89 18.54 0.42 -22.69
CA ALA A 89 18.24 1.34 -23.77
C ALA A 89 17.22 2.39 -23.34
N VAL A 90 17.34 3.61 -23.85
CA VAL A 90 16.37 4.69 -23.66
C VAL A 90 15.64 4.91 -24.98
N THR A 91 14.30 4.86 -24.91
CA THR A 91 13.46 5.19 -26.06
C THR A 91 12.63 6.43 -25.73
N ILE A 92 12.76 7.46 -26.54
CA ILE A 92 12.02 8.70 -26.36
C ILE A 92 11.08 8.86 -27.55
N GLY A 93 9.77 8.89 -27.25
CA GLY A 93 8.74 8.95 -28.29
C GLY A 93 8.50 10.34 -28.90
N GLY A 94 9.10 11.38 -28.32
CA GLY A 94 9.02 12.74 -28.81
C GLY A 94 10.36 13.27 -29.27
N ASN A 95 10.51 14.58 -29.29
CA ASN A 95 11.78 15.23 -29.62
C ASN A 95 12.71 15.24 -28.41
N LEU A 96 14.00 15.12 -28.70
CA LEU A 96 15.04 15.34 -27.72
C LEU A 96 15.30 16.81 -27.54
#